data_65571fab8e3ba49a40b46e11c7a96b4f
#
_entry.id   65571fab8e3ba49a40b46e11c7a96b4f
#
_cell.length_a   1.000
_cell.length_b   1.000
_cell.length_c   1.000
_cell.angle_alpha   90.00
_cell.angle_beta   90.00
_cell.angle_gamma   90.00
#
_symmetry.space_group_name_H-M   'P 1'
#
loop_
_entity.id
_entity.type
_entity.pdbx_description
1 polymer ?
#
loop_
_entity_poly.entity_id
_entity_poly.type
_entity_poly.pdbx_seq_one_letter_code
_entity_poly.pdbx_strand_id
1 'polypeptide(L)'
;TQNSGLYDYLLPHFTAKNGIEVRVVAVGTGQALRNAEKCDGDILITHSKTDEIKFVKNGFGTERLNLMYNDFVVLGPANDPANIASAKTVYDALQQIFASQSKFASRGDNSGTHKAEKRLWKAANLTIDSAANNWYLETGLGMGATLNFAVQTDAYTLSDRATWLSFSNRAGHKILFQGQPPLFNQYGVVPVSNSHCPNVKYEFAQQ
;
A
#
# COMPACT_ATOMS: atom_id res chain seq x y z
N THR A 1 4.25 2.74 -5.16
CA THR A 1 4.80 2.64 -6.54
C THR A 1 5.69 3.83 -6.84
N GLN A 2 5.26 5.07 -6.58
CA GLN A 2 6.09 6.26 -6.78
C GLN A 2 7.40 6.18 -5.99
N ASN A 3 7.33 5.88 -4.70
CA ASN A 3 8.51 5.81 -3.82
C ASN A 3 9.45 4.62 -4.10
N SER A 4 9.05 3.67 -4.95
CA SER A 4 9.90 2.53 -5.34
C SER A 4 10.78 2.81 -6.56
N GLY A 5 10.63 3.98 -7.22
CA GLY A 5 11.33 4.31 -8.47
C GLY A 5 10.82 3.56 -9.71
N LEU A 6 9.74 2.75 -9.58
CA LEU A 6 9.23 1.95 -10.70
C LEU A 6 8.77 2.80 -11.87
N TYR A 7 8.08 3.91 -11.62
CA TYR A 7 7.61 4.79 -12.69
C TYR A 7 8.76 5.53 -13.38
N ASP A 8 9.77 5.94 -12.63
CA ASP A 8 10.95 6.62 -13.20
C ASP A 8 11.70 5.69 -14.18
N TYR A 9 11.64 4.38 -13.94
CA TYR A 9 12.20 3.37 -14.83
C TYR A 9 11.27 3.05 -16.04
N LEU A 10 9.99 2.81 -15.81
CA LEU A 10 9.08 2.30 -16.84
C LEU A 10 8.56 3.38 -17.81
N LEU A 11 8.20 4.57 -17.31
CA LEU A 11 7.51 5.57 -18.13
C LEU A 11 8.35 6.12 -19.30
N PRO A 12 9.68 6.33 -19.18
CA PRO A 12 10.48 6.72 -20.34
C PRO A 12 10.44 5.69 -21.48
N HIS A 13 10.44 4.39 -21.16
CA HIS A 13 10.32 3.31 -22.15
C HIS A 13 8.95 3.30 -22.81
N PHE A 14 7.89 3.50 -22.04
CA PHE A 14 6.52 3.58 -22.55
C PHE A 14 6.35 4.78 -23.49
N THR A 15 6.81 5.96 -23.07
CA THR A 15 6.74 7.18 -23.89
C THR A 15 7.55 7.04 -25.18
N ALA A 16 8.75 6.48 -25.13
CA ALA A 16 9.58 6.25 -26.31
C ALA A 16 8.91 5.30 -27.32
N LYS A 17 8.19 4.30 -26.81
CA LYS A 17 7.51 3.28 -27.66
C LYS A 17 6.22 3.80 -28.26
N ASN A 18 5.41 4.56 -27.50
CA ASN A 18 4.04 4.89 -27.86
C ASN A 18 3.83 6.37 -28.21
N GLY A 19 4.80 7.25 -27.96
CA GLY A 19 4.68 8.69 -28.15
C GLY A 19 3.72 9.38 -27.16
N ILE A 20 3.34 8.69 -26.09
CA ILE A 20 2.38 9.16 -25.09
C ILE A 20 3.12 9.56 -23.82
N GLU A 21 2.97 10.82 -23.41
CA GLU A 21 3.47 11.29 -22.12
C GLU A 21 2.50 10.95 -20.99
N VAL A 22 3.00 10.29 -19.94
CA VAL A 22 2.21 9.92 -18.75
C VAL A 22 2.54 10.85 -17.60
N ARG A 23 1.54 11.52 -17.06
CA ARG A 23 1.64 12.36 -15.85
C ARG A 23 1.11 11.59 -14.65
N VAL A 24 1.99 11.34 -13.69
CA VAL A 24 1.65 10.60 -12.48
C VAL A 24 1.19 11.55 -11.37
N VAL A 25 -0.02 11.33 -10.86
CA VAL A 25 -0.54 11.99 -9.65
C VAL A 25 -0.53 10.96 -8.51
N ALA A 26 0.57 10.92 -7.74
CA ALA A 26 0.77 9.96 -6.68
C ALA A 26 0.10 10.41 -5.37
N VAL A 27 -1.03 9.81 -5.05
CA VAL A 27 -1.82 10.08 -3.85
C VAL A 27 -2.29 8.77 -3.21
N GLY A 28 -2.85 8.82 -2.01
CA GLY A 28 -3.46 7.63 -1.38
C GLY A 28 -4.66 7.11 -2.19
N THR A 29 -4.94 5.80 -2.09
CA THR A 29 -5.99 5.11 -2.87
C THR A 29 -7.35 5.83 -2.83
N GLY A 30 -7.79 6.27 -1.65
CA GLY A 30 -9.08 6.96 -1.53
C GLY A 30 -9.09 8.31 -2.25
N GLN A 31 -7.98 9.05 -2.28
CA GLN A 31 -7.89 10.30 -3.02
C GLN A 31 -7.80 10.03 -4.53
N ALA A 32 -7.06 9.00 -4.96
CA ALA A 32 -6.97 8.61 -6.36
C ALA A 32 -8.37 8.27 -6.93
N LEU A 33 -9.16 7.49 -6.20
CA LEU A 33 -10.54 7.18 -6.56
C LEU A 33 -11.39 8.46 -6.71
N ARG A 34 -11.34 9.37 -5.72
CA ARG A 34 -12.09 10.62 -5.78
C ARG A 34 -11.67 11.53 -6.94
N ASN A 35 -10.38 11.58 -7.25
CA ASN A 35 -9.88 12.35 -8.40
C ASN A 35 -10.44 11.75 -9.70
N ALA A 36 -10.37 10.43 -9.86
CA ALA A 36 -10.90 9.74 -11.04
C ALA A 36 -12.44 9.89 -11.17
N GLU A 37 -13.19 9.85 -10.06
CA GLU A 37 -14.63 10.15 -10.04
C GLU A 37 -14.95 11.58 -10.52
N LYS A 38 -14.04 12.54 -10.27
CA LYS A 38 -14.16 13.95 -10.69
C LYS A 38 -13.57 14.23 -12.06
N CYS A 39 -13.17 13.21 -12.80
CA CYS A 39 -12.57 13.32 -14.14
C CYS A 39 -11.18 13.99 -14.16
N ASP A 40 -10.45 13.94 -13.03
CA ASP A 40 -9.08 14.49 -12.89
C ASP A 40 -7.99 13.46 -13.24
N GLY A 41 -8.31 12.46 -14.07
CA GLY A 41 -7.36 11.45 -14.53
C GLY A 41 -7.98 10.54 -15.59
N ASP A 42 -7.14 10.02 -16.48
CA ASP A 42 -7.56 9.16 -17.58
C ASP A 42 -7.56 7.67 -17.19
N ILE A 43 -6.70 7.31 -16.24
CA ILE A 43 -6.48 5.95 -15.78
C ILE A 43 -6.20 5.92 -14.28
N LEU A 44 -6.75 4.93 -13.60
CA LEU A 44 -6.57 4.70 -12.16
C LEU A 44 -5.71 3.45 -11.96
N ILE A 45 -4.62 3.57 -11.21
CA ILE A 45 -3.80 2.44 -10.78
C ILE A 45 -3.78 2.42 -9.25
N THR A 46 -4.40 1.40 -8.65
CA THR A 46 -4.46 1.25 -7.19
C THR A 46 -4.29 -0.22 -6.79
N HIS A 47 -4.37 -0.51 -5.50
CA HIS A 47 -4.23 -1.87 -4.97
C HIS A 47 -5.31 -2.17 -3.91
N SER A 48 -6.52 -1.70 -4.16
CA SER A 48 -7.71 -2.00 -3.35
C SER A 48 -8.80 -2.60 -4.22
N LYS A 49 -8.68 -3.91 -4.50
CA LYS A 49 -9.56 -4.63 -5.42
C LYS A 49 -11.05 -4.37 -5.16
N THR A 50 -11.46 -4.32 -3.88
CA THR A 50 -12.86 -4.06 -3.51
C THR A 50 -13.32 -2.67 -3.93
N ASP A 51 -12.48 -1.65 -3.68
CA ASP A 51 -12.81 -0.26 -4.04
C ASP A 51 -12.79 -0.08 -5.58
N GLU A 52 -11.84 -0.73 -6.28
CA GLU A 52 -11.73 -0.73 -7.75
C GLU A 52 -12.97 -1.36 -8.39
N ILE A 53 -13.42 -2.52 -7.89
CA ILE A 53 -14.65 -3.17 -8.38
C ILE A 53 -15.88 -2.27 -8.13
N LYS A 54 -15.96 -1.62 -6.97
CA LYS A 54 -17.05 -0.70 -6.66
C LYS A 54 -17.03 0.51 -7.61
N PHE A 55 -15.86 1.05 -7.92
CA PHE A 55 -15.68 2.16 -8.86
C PHE A 55 -16.22 1.81 -10.25
N VAL A 56 -15.89 0.62 -10.75
CA VAL A 56 -16.43 0.12 -12.05
C VAL A 56 -17.94 -0.10 -11.98
N LYS A 57 -18.45 -0.74 -10.91
CA LYS A 57 -19.90 -0.98 -10.75
C LYS A 57 -20.73 0.30 -10.70
N ASN A 58 -20.16 1.38 -10.19
CA ASN A 58 -20.79 2.70 -10.13
C ASN A 58 -20.73 3.46 -11.49
N GLY A 59 -20.11 2.88 -12.53
CA GLY A 59 -20.01 3.47 -13.85
C GLY A 59 -18.87 4.49 -14.01
N PHE A 60 -18.02 4.67 -13.01
CA PHE A 60 -16.89 5.60 -13.06
C PHE A 60 -15.69 5.07 -13.86
N GLY A 61 -15.54 3.77 -13.93
CA GLY A 61 -14.53 3.06 -14.72
C GLY A 61 -15.16 2.06 -15.67
N THR A 62 -14.44 1.66 -16.74
CA THR A 62 -14.96 0.71 -17.73
C THR A 62 -14.79 -0.74 -17.28
N GLU A 63 -13.57 -1.12 -16.97
CA GLU A 63 -13.23 -2.47 -16.50
C GLU A 63 -12.05 -2.43 -15.54
N ARG A 64 -11.89 -3.48 -14.76
CA ARG A 64 -10.74 -3.67 -13.89
C ARG A 64 -9.84 -4.79 -14.40
N LEU A 65 -8.61 -4.46 -14.75
CA LEU A 65 -7.60 -5.42 -15.15
C LEU A 65 -6.58 -5.65 -14.02
N ASN A 66 -6.05 -6.88 -13.92
CA ASN A 66 -4.91 -7.14 -13.06
C ASN A 66 -3.65 -6.61 -13.73
N LEU A 67 -2.91 -5.72 -13.05
CA LEU A 67 -1.71 -5.11 -13.63
C LEU A 67 -0.45 -5.85 -13.17
N MET A 68 -0.21 -5.87 -11.88
CA MET A 68 0.98 -6.45 -11.25
C MET A 68 0.69 -6.79 -9.79
N TYR A 69 1.60 -7.44 -9.13
CA TYR A 69 1.56 -7.60 -7.67
C TYR A 69 2.95 -7.34 -7.07
N ASN A 70 2.97 -6.85 -5.86
CA ASN A 70 4.09 -6.92 -4.95
C ASN A 70 3.61 -7.54 -3.64
N ASP A 71 4.43 -7.59 -2.60
CA ASP A 71 4.01 -8.04 -1.30
C ASP A 71 4.26 -6.99 -0.21
N PHE A 72 3.49 -7.12 0.85
CA PHE A 72 3.80 -6.47 2.11
C PHE A 72 4.78 -7.32 2.90
N VAL A 73 5.56 -6.66 3.73
CA VAL A 73 6.50 -7.27 4.66
C VAL A 73 6.30 -6.67 6.05
N VAL A 74 6.44 -7.49 7.09
CA VAL A 74 6.48 -6.98 8.46
C VAL A 74 7.92 -6.75 8.84
N LEU A 75 8.22 -5.51 9.16
CA LEU A 75 9.53 -5.02 9.54
C LEU A 75 9.60 -4.86 11.06
N GLY A 76 10.78 -4.96 11.60
CA GLY A 76 11.01 -4.69 13.00
C GLY A 76 12.50 -4.65 13.37
N PRO A 77 12.82 -4.31 14.62
CA PRO A 77 14.18 -4.25 15.10
C PRO A 77 14.84 -5.64 15.07
N ALA A 78 16.16 -5.67 14.86
CA ALA A 78 16.90 -6.94 14.68
C ALA A 78 16.83 -7.89 15.88
N ASN A 79 16.62 -7.38 17.09
CA ASN A 79 16.47 -8.17 18.33
C ASN A 79 15.08 -8.82 18.48
N ASP A 80 14.11 -8.43 17.62
CA ASP A 80 12.78 -9.04 17.52
C ASP A 80 12.10 -9.33 18.88
N PRO A 81 11.80 -8.30 19.69
CA PRO A 81 11.31 -8.50 21.06
C PRO A 81 9.98 -9.27 21.14
N ALA A 82 9.14 -9.22 20.08
CA ALA A 82 7.91 -10.01 19.99
C ALA A 82 8.13 -11.41 19.40
N ASN A 83 9.36 -11.75 18.97
CA ASN A 83 9.74 -13.05 18.39
C ASN A 83 8.92 -13.43 17.13
N ILE A 84 8.56 -12.45 16.31
CA ILE A 84 7.70 -12.68 15.13
C ILE A 84 8.40 -13.46 14.02
N ALA A 85 9.72 -13.50 13.99
CA ALA A 85 10.48 -14.30 13.04
C ALA A 85 10.22 -15.81 13.19
N SER A 86 9.76 -16.26 14.37
CA SER A 86 9.38 -17.65 14.63
C SER A 86 7.91 -17.96 14.27
N ALA A 87 7.11 -16.96 13.91
CA ALA A 87 5.71 -17.12 13.62
C ALA A 87 5.48 -17.99 12.38
N LYS A 88 4.44 -18.83 12.40
CA LYS A 88 4.07 -19.68 11.26
C LYS A 88 3.22 -18.93 10.24
N THR A 89 2.42 -17.98 10.70
CA THR A 89 1.55 -17.16 9.85
C THR A 89 1.71 -15.69 10.19
N VAL A 90 1.33 -14.80 9.25
CA VAL A 90 1.30 -13.35 9.52
C VAL A 90 0.34 -13.03 10.68
N TYR A 91 -0.70 -13.84 10.85
CA TYR A 91 -1.66 -13.67 11.95
C TYR A 91 -1.02 -14.00 13.31
N ASP A 92 -0.21 -15.08 13.38
CA ASP A 92 0.56 -15.41 14.59
C ASP A 92 1.57 -14.29 14.90
N ALA A 93 2.25 -13.75 13.88
CA ALA A 93 3.18 -12.64 14.06
C ALA A 93 2.48 -11.41 14.67
N LEU A 94 1.29 -11.06 14.16
CA LEU A 94 0.51 -9.96 14.71
C LEU A 94 0.00 -10.25 16.13
N GLN A 95 -0.42 -11.49 16.42
CA GLN A 95 -0.80 -11.90 17.77
C GLN A 95 0.37 -11.81 18.76
N GLN A 96 1.58 -12.14 18.33
CA GLN A 96 2.78 -12.01 19.18
C GLN A 96 3.09 -10.53 19.47
N ILE A 97 2.99 -9.63 18.47
CA ILE A 97 3.15 -8.18 18.67
C ILE A 97 2.10 -7.66 19.66
N PHE A 98 0.84 -8.08 19.47
CA PHE A 98 -0.27 -7.66 20.34
C PHE A 98 -0.06 -8.15 21.79
N ALA A 99 0.28 -9.44 21.98
CA ALA A 99 0.46 -10.04 23.29
C ALA A 99 1.66 -9.44 24.07
N SER A 100 2.74 -9.12 23.36
CA SER A 100 3.92 -8.49 23.94
C SER A 100 3.78 -6.98 24.14
N GLN A 101 2.72 -6.36 23.58
CA GLN A 101 2.53 -4.91 23.50
C GLN A 101 3.77 -4.19 22.93
N SER A 102 4.46 -4.84 22.02
CA SER A 102 5.62 -4.27 21.34
C SER A 102 5.17 -3.15 20.42
N LYS A 103 5.92 -2.06 20.37
CA LYS A 103 5.57 -0.88 19.57
C LYS A 103 5.32 -1.26 18.12
N PHE A 104 4.22 -0.78 17.58
CA PHE A 104 3.86 -0.93 16.17
C PHE A 104 3.52 0.43 15.57
N ALA A 105 4.26 0.83 14.53
CA ALA A 105 4.02 2.06 13.80
C ALA A 105 3.07 1.80 12.63
N SER A 106 1.85 2.30 12.76
CA SER A 106 0.83 2.31 11.71
C SER A 106 0.89 3.59 10.89
N ARG A 107 0.58 3.50 9.62
CA ARG A 107 0.44 4.71 8.80
C ARG A 107 -0.71 5.62 9.27
N GLY A 108 -1.83 5.09 9.73
CA GLY A 108 -2.96 5.87 10.25
C GLY A 108 -3.64 6.82 9.24
N ASP A 109 -3.32 6.74 7.93
CA ASP A 109 -3.64 7.74 6.90
C ASP A 109 -4.67 7.29 5.85
N ASN A 110 -5.38 6.19 6.11
CA ASN A 110 -6.33 5.55 5.18
C ASN A 110 -5.74 5.15 3.81
N SER A 111 -4.42 5.06 3.68
CA SER A 111 -3.74 4.53 2.49
C SER A 111 -4.04 3.06 2.25
N GLY A 112 -3.63 2.54 1.10
CA GLY A 112 -3.72 1.11 0.79
C GLY A 112 -2.95 0.24 1.79
N THR A 113 -1.78 0.67 2.27
CA THR A 113 -1.01 -0.01 3.32
C THR A 113 -1.77 -0.03 4.65
N HIS A 114 -2.34 1.09 5.08
CA HIS A 114 -3.15 1.16 6.30
C HIS A 114 -4.41 0.28 6.20
N LYS A 115 -5.09 0.27 5.06
CA LYS A 115 -6.23 -0.62 4.82
C LYS A 115 -5.82 -2.10 4.86
N ALA A 116 -4.67 -2.45 4.29
CA ALA A 116 -4.13 -3.81 4.34
C ALA A 116 -3.79 -4.22 5.77
N GLU A 117 -3.13 -3.37 6.52
CA GLU A 117 -2.79 -3.55 7.93
C GLU A 117 -4.05 -3.84 8.76
N LYS A 118 -5.08 -2.98 8.65
CA LYS A 118 -6.37 -3.18 9.38
C LYS A 118 -7.05 -4.50 9.02
N ARG A 119 -6.98 -4.94 7.75
CA ARG A 119 -7.48 -6.26 7.35
C ARG A 119 -6.72 -7.38 8.04
N LEU A 120 -5.40 -7.28 8.14
CA LEU A 120 -4.56 -8.30 8.78
C LEU A 120 -4.85 -8.40 10.27
N TRP A 121 -4.95 -7.27 11.00
CA TRP A 121 -5.34 -7.25 12.41
C TRP A 121 -6.71 -7.89 12.63
N LYS A 122 -7.69 -7.51 11.82
CA LYS A 122 -9.05 -8.09 11.87
C LYS A 122 -9.04 -9.61 11.59
N ALA A 123 -8.28 -10.04 10.60
CA ALA A 123 -8.17 -11.47 10.25
C ALA A 123 -7.41 -12.28 11.31
N ALA A 124 -6.54 -11.65 12.08
CA ALA A 124 -5.91 -12.24 13.28
C ALA A 124 -6.85 -12.29 14.50
N ASN A 125 -8.13 -11.88 14.35
CA ASN A 125 -9.14 -11.73 15.42
C ASN A 125 -8.70 -10.72 16.51
N LEU A 126 -8.00 -9.67 16.11
CA LEU A 126 -7.54 -8.62 17.00
C LEU A 126 -8.26 -7.30 16.68
N THR A 127 -8.77 -6.66 17.73
CA THR A 127 -9.32 -5.31 17.65
C THR A 127 -8.29 -4.34 18.18
N ILE A 128 -7.82 -3.44 17.32
CA ILE A 128 -6.88 -2.39 17.70
C ILE A 128 -7.68 -1.11 17.96
N ASP A 129 -7.52 -0.57 19.16
CA ASP A 129 -8.00 0.74 19.55
C ASP A 129 -6.79 1.61 19.89
N SER A 130 -6.46 2.56 19.04
CA SER A 130 -5.29 3.43 19.22
C SER A 130 -5.39 4.29 20.50
N ALA A 131 -6.58 4.54 20.99
CA ALA A 131 -6.79 5.27 22.25
C ALA A 131 -6.48 4.41 23.49
N ALA A 132 -6.70 3.10 23.41
CA ALA A 132 -6.47 2.14 24.50
C ALA A 132 -5.09 1.45 24.41
N ASN A 133 -4.53 1.35 23.20
CA ASN A 133 -3.30 0.63 22.92
C ASN A 133 -2.12 1.59 22.68
N ASN A 134 -1.47 2.06 23.74
CA ASN A 134 -0.36 3.03 23.69
C ASN A 134 0.90 2.51 22.94
N TRP A 135 0.98 1.21 22.65
CA TRP A 135 2.02 0.59 21.82
C TRP A 135 1.71 0.68 20.32
N TYR A 136 0.45 0.95 19.93
CA TYR A 136 0.03 1.11 18.55
C TYR A 136 0.05 2.59 18.17
N LEU A 137 1.01 2.97 17.33
CA LEU A 137 1.38 4.36 17.08
C LEU A 137 0.93 4.76 15.65
N GLU A 138 -0.20 5.45 15.55
CA GLU A 138 -0.67 6.00 14.28
C GLU A 138 0.13 7.26 13.93
N THR A 139 0.91 7.20 12.85
CA THR A 139 1.79 8.30 12.45
C THR A 139 1.06 9.38 11.65
N GLY A 140 0.01 9.04 10.91
CA GLY A 140 -0.64 9.95 9.95
C GLY A 140 0.23 10.29 8.74
N LEU A 141 1.36 9.60 8.55
CA LEU A 141 2.41 9.98 7.60
C LEU A 141 2.46 9.03 6.38
N GLY A 142 3.16 9.47 5.32
CA GLY A 142 3.51 8.61 4.18
C GLY A 142 4.50 7.50 4.56
N MET A 143 4.65 6.46 3.68
CA MET A 143 5.40 5.24 4.03
C MET A 143 6.86 5.52 4.43
N GLY A 144 7.59 6.37 3.70
CA GLY A 144 8.98 6.70 4.03
C GLY A 144 9.15 7.36 5.40
N ALA A 145 8.25 8.29 5.76
CA ALA A 145 8.27 8.93 7.07
C ALA A 145 7.86 7.96 8.19
N THR A 146 6.88 7.06 7.93
CA THR A 146 6.51 5.99 8.86
C THR A 146 7.66 5.02 9.09
N LEU A 147 8.44 4.68 8.06
CA LEU A 147 9.64 3.86 8.20
C LEU A 147 10.70 4.53 9.07
N ASN A 148 10.96 5.84 8.86
CA ASN A 148 11.88 6.59 9.73
C ASN A 148 11.41 6.60 11.18
N PHE A 149 10.11 6.81 11.40
CA PHE A 149 9.52 6.76 12.74
C PHE A 149 9.68 5.38 13.40
N ALA A 150 9.37 4.30 12.64
CA ALA A 150 9.51 2.93 13.14
C ALA A 150 10.95 2.62 13.54
N VAL A 151 11.92 3.00 12.70
CA VAL A 151 13.35 2.82 12.99
C VAL A 151 13.79 3.59 14.23
N GLN A 152 13.38 4.85 14.37
CA GLN A 152 13.75 5.70 15.52
C GLN A 152 13.15 5.25 16.85
N THR A 153 12.01 4.54 16.80
CA THR A 153 11.27 4.11 18.00
C THR A 153 11.39 2.61 18.30
N ASP A 154 12.19 1.87 17.53
CA ASP A 154 12.29 0.41 17.57
C ASP A 154 10.92 -0.28 17.44
N ALA A 155 10.06 0.25 16.55
CA ALA A 155 8.72 -0.26 16.35
C ALA A 155 8.64 -1.24 15.17
N TYR A 156 7.76 -2.23 15.26
CA TYR A 156 7.31 -3.00 14.11
C TYR A 156 6.49 -2.11 13.17
N THR A 157 6.45 -2.46 11.88
CA THR A 157 5.59 -1.78 10.90
C THR A 157 5.31 -2.66 9.69
N LEU A 158 4.22 -2.38 8.99
CA LEU A 158 3.91 -2.98 7.70
C LEU A 158 4.36 -2.04 6.58
N SER A 159 5.12 -2.57 5.62
CA SER A 159 5.52 -1.83 4.41
C SER A 159 5.39 -2.70 3.17
N ASP A 160 5.20 -2.10 2.00
CA ASP A 160 5.47 -2.81 0.76
C ASP A 160 6.98 -3.06 0.61
N ARG A 161 7.33 -4.23 0.06
CA ARG A 161 8.74 -4.65 -0.10
C ARG A 161 9.54 -3.65 -0.94
N ALA A 162 8.98 -3.11 -2.02
CA ALA A 162 9.71 -2.24 -2.92
C ALA A 162 10.13 -0.93 -2.22
N THR A 163 9.23 -0.33 -1.41
CA THR A 163 9.57 0.83 -0.59
C THR A 163 10.65 0.50 0.42
N TRP A 164 10.57 -0.65 1.10
CA TRP A 164 11.61 -1.10 2.02
C TRP A 164 12.96 -1.30 1.34
N LEU A 165 13.00 -1.90 0.15
CA LEU A 165 14.25 -2.13 -0.59
C LEU A 165 14.91 -0.82 -1.02
N SER A 166 14.13 0.21 -1.33
CA SER A 166 14.63 1.55 -1.68
C SER A 166 14.93 2.43 -0.47
N PHE A 167 14.51 2.00 0.73
CA PHE A 167 14.72 2.76 1.96
C PHE A 167 16.12 2.53 2.51
N SER A 168 16.89 3.61 2.70
CA SER A 168 18.30 3.53 3.11
C SER A 168 18.54 3.58 4.62
N ASN A 169 17.71 4.32 5.38
CA ASN A 169 17.90 4.55 6.83
C ASN A 169 17.34 3.39 7.68
N ARG A 170 17.93 2.20 7.56
CA ARG A 170 17.39 0.98 8.19
C ARG A 170 17.81 0.77 9.64
N ALA A 171 18.96 1.30 10.07
CA ALA A 171 19.51 1.30 11.44
C ALA A 171 19.26 -0.01 12.24
N GLY A 172 19.48 -1.17 11.63
CA GLY A 172 19.26 -2.48 12.29
C GLY A 172 17.85 -3.06 12.13
N HIS A 173 16.90 -2.34 11.52
CA HIS A 173 15.61 -2.94 11.14
C HIS A 173 15.80 -3.90 9.97
N LYS A 174 14.99 -4.95 9.97
CA LYS A 174 15.00 -6.00 8.92
C LYS A 174 13.59 -6.52 8.66
N ILE A 175 13.44 -7.27 7.58
CA ILE A 175 12.23 -8.05 7.33
C ILE A 175 12.23 -9.22 8.31
N LEU A 176 11.19 -9.29 9.14
CA LEU A 176 11.01 -10.34 10.12
C LEU A 176 9.93 -11.34 9.70
N PHE A 177 8.93 -10.88 8.93
CA PHE A 177 7.92 -11.78 8.38
C PHE A 177 7.56 -11.41 6.93
N GLN A 178 7.37 -12.43 6.05
CA GLN A 178 7.12 -12.25 4.62
C GLN A 178 6.57 -13.52 3.95
N GLY A 179 6.17 -13.41 2.68
CA GLY A 179 6.04 -14.55 1.76
C GLY A 179 4.73 -15.34 1.87
N GLN A 180 3.67 -14.79 2.45
CA GLN A 180 2.38 -15.46 2.56
C GLN A 180 1.27 -14.74 1.76
N PRO A 181 0.27 -15.48 1.23
CA PRO A 181 -0.82 -14.92 0.44
C PRO A 181 -1.54 -13.71 1.05
N PRO A 182 -1.80 -13.63 2.38
CA PRO A 182 -2.44 -12.46 2.99
C PRO A 182 -1.63 -11.16 2.83
N LEU A 183 -0.32 -11.27 2.59
CA LEU A 183 0.60 -10.15 2.38
C LEU A 183 0.71 -9.76 0.90
N PHE A 184 0.12 -10.50 -0.03
CA PHE A 184 0.17 -10.15 -1.44
C PHE A 184 -0.66 -8.90 -1.73
N ASN A 185 -0.03 -7.97 -2.44
CA ASN A 185 -0.56 -6.67 -2.78
C ASN A 185 -0.79 -6.59 -4.30
N GLN A 186 -1.98 -6.98 -4.71
CA GLN A 186 -2.39 -7.01 -6.12
C GLN A 186 -2.80 -5.62 -6.58
N TYR A 187 -2.13 -5.09 -7.58
CA TYR A 187 -2.51 -3.86 -8.26
C TYR A 187 -3.54 -4.13 -9.36
N GLY A 188 -4.51 -3.26 -9.43
CA GLY A 188 -5.45 -3.16 -10.55
C GLY A 188 -5.23 -1.87 -11.33
N VAL A 189 -5.56 -1.92 -12.59
CA VAL A 189 -5.67 -0.77 -13.47
C VAL A 189 -7.11 -0.65 -13.95
N VAL A 190 -7.65 0.56 -13.93
CA VAL A 190 -9.02 0.86 -14.33
C VAL A 190 -9.01 2.11 -15.22
N PRO A 191 -9.29 2.01 -16.52
CA PRO A 191 -9.54 3.19 -17.34
C PRO A 191 -10.80 3.90 -16.85
N VAL A 192 -10.72 5.23 -16.75
CA VAL A 192 -11.88 6.05 -16.39
C VAL A 192 -12.88 6.03 -17.52
N SER A 193 -14.18 5.91 -17.20
CA SER A 193 -15.25 5.80 -18.17
C SER A 193 -15.44 7.11 -18.94
N ASN A 194 -15.34 7.09 -20.27
CA ASN A 194 -15.63 8.24 -21.13
C ASN A 194 -17.13 8.60 -21.15
N SER A 195 -18.01 7.66 -20.80
CA SER A 195 -19.44 7.93 -20.64
C SER A 195 -19.72 8.77 -19.39
N HIS A 196 -18.90 8.62 -18.34
CA HIS A 196 -19.00 9.43 -17.13
C HIS A 196 -18.16 10.72 -17.27
N CYS A 197 -16.97 10.62 -17.86
CA CYS A 197 -16.00 11.70 -17.99
C CYS A 197 -15.66 11.93 -19.49
N PRO A 198 -16.42 12.77 -20.20
CA PRO A 198 -16.21 12.98 -21.65
C PRO A 198 -14.85 13.58 -22.03
N ASN A 199 -14.14 14.18 -21.07
CA ASN A 199 -12.84 14.82 -21.28
C ASN A 199 -11.64 13.88 -21.14
N VAL A 200 -11.84 12.61 -20.69
CA VAL A 200 -10.73 11.66 -20.51
C VAL A 200 -10.22 11.15 -21.85
N LYS A 201 -8.90 10.93 -21.89
CA LYS A 201 -8.19 10.40 -23.06
C LYS A 201 -8.27 8.87 -23.09
N TYR A 202 -9.49 8.35 -23.21
CA TYR A 202 -9.80 6.93 -23.05
C TYR A 202 -8.96 6.03 -23.96
N GLU A 203 -8.79 6.40 -25.25
CA GLU A 203 -8.00 5.61 -26.19
C GLU A 203 -6.54 5.49 -25.80
N PHE A 204 -5.96 6.53 -25.19
CA PHE A 204 -4.60 6.47 -24.66
C PHE A 204 -4.51 5.64 -23.39
N ALA A 205 -5.57 5.63 -22.58
CA ALA A 205 -5.63 4.83 -21.35
C ALA A 205 -5.73 3.32 -21.61
N GLN A 206 -6.03 2.90 -22.84
CA GLN A 206 -6.11 1.49 -23.25
C GLN A 206 -4.81 0.93 -23.83
N GLN A 207 -3.82 1.75 -24.10
CA GLN A 207 -2.50 1.34 -24.60
C GLN A 207 -1.55 0.99 -23.46
#